data_42da044838195fc3759a80435b5f2f24
#
_entry.id   42da044838195fc3759a80435b5f2f24
#
_cell.length_a   1.000
_cell.length_b   1.000
_cell.length_c   1.000
_cell.angle_alpha   90.00
_cell.angle_beta   90.00
_cell.angle_gamma   90.00
#
_symmetry.space_group_name_H-M   'P 1'
#
loop_
_entity.id
_entity.type
_entity.pdbx_description
1 polymer ?
#
loop_
_entity_poly.entity_id
_entity_poly.type
_entity_poly.pdbx_seq_one_letter_code
_entity_poly.pdbx_strand_id
1 'polypeptide(L)' 'MSKIIKKINDFFRNAIKKDVDKINNELVLSERQQKIFEMFYIKKRNIDFIADSLCVCKMVVNNELKIIRNKIVRILEIEE' A
#
# COMPACT_ATOMS: atom_id res chain seq x y z
N MET A 1 -7.11 15.46 5.09
CA MET A 1 -6.63 14.11 4.85
C MET A 1 -7.63 13.10 5.39
N SER A 2 -7.85 12.02 4.71
CA SER A 2 -8.83 11.01 5.10
C SER A 2 -8.41 10.28 6.38
N LYS A 3 -9.39 9.98 7.25
CA LYS A 3 -9.15 9.14 8.43
C LYS A 3 -8.72 7.73 8.04
N ILE A 4 -9.17 7.26 6.88
CA ILE A 4 -8.79 5.95 6.34
C ILE A 4 -7.28 5.89 6.09
N ILE A 5 -6.72 6.92 5.46
CA ILE A 5 -5.28 6.97 5.18
C ILE A 5 -4.48 6.93 6.49
N LYS A 6 -4.91 7.68 7.50
CA LYS A 6 -4.24 7.68 8.80
C LYS A 6 -4.29 6.30 9.45
N LYS A 7 -5.45 5.64 9.44
CA LYS A 7 -5.60 4.31 10.03
C LYS A 7 -4.73 3.27 9.33
N ILE A 8 -4.64 3.32 8.01
CA ILE A 8 -3.78 2.43 7.25
C ILE A 8 -2.32 2.66 7.62
N ASN A 9 -1.89 3.92 7.67
CA ASN A 9 -0.51 4.24 8.03
C ASN A 9 -0.18 3.83 9.45
N ASP A 10 -1.10 4.04 10.40
CA ASP A 10 -0.90 3.62 11.79
C ASP A 10 -0.81 2.10 11.89
N PHE A 11 -1.65 1.37 11.16
CA PHE A 11 -1.59 -0.08 11.13
C PHE A 11 -0.20 -0.56 10.69
N PHE A 12 0.29 -0.05 9.56
CA PHE A 12 1.58 -0.49 9.03
C PHE A 12 2.77 -0.01 9.86
N ARG A 13 2.60 1.07 10.62
CA ARG A 13 3.63 1.55 11.54
C ARG A 13 3.81 0.59 12.72
N ASN A 14 2.70 0.06 13.23
CA ASN A 14 2.70 -0.75 14.44
C ASN A 14 2.60 -2.24 14.18
N ALA A 15 2.31 -2.65 12.94
CA ALA A 15 2.16 -4.05 12.60
C ALA A 15 3.51 -4.77 12.61
N ILE A 16 3.50 -6.00 13.11
CA ILE A 16 4.64 -6.89 12.97
C ILE A 16 4.59 -7.51 11.57
N LYS A 17 5.72 -8.04 11.13
CA LYS A 17 5.85 -8.64 9.80
C LYS A 17 4.75 -9.66 9.49
N LYS A 18 4.38 -10.47 10.49
CA LYS A 18 3.34 -11.49 10.35
C LYS A 18 1.99 -10.89 9.95
N ASP A 19 1.62 -9.75 10.55
CA ASP A 19 0.36 -9.08 10.25
C ASP A 19 0.38 -8.51 8.83
N VAL A 20 1.51 -7.94 8.41
CA VAL A 20 1.68 -7.41 7.07
C VAL A 20 1.61 -8.53 6.04
N ASP A 21 2.26 -9.66 6.31
CA ASP A 21 2.23 -10.82 5.42
C ASP A 21 0.81 -11.36 5.26
N LYS A 22 0.03 -11.38 6.35
CA LYS A 22 -1.37 -11.81 6.30
C LYS A 22 -2.18 -10.92 5.36
N ILE A 23 -2.05 -9.61 5.50
CA ILE A 23 -2.73 -8.66 4.61
C ILE A 23 -2.29 -8.87 3.16
N ASN A 24 -1.00 -9.01 2.94
CA ASN A 24 -0.44 -9.22 1.62
C ASN A 24 -1.00 -10.50 0.97
N ASN A 25 -1.18 -11.56 1.74
CA ASN A 25 -1.73 -12.82 1.24
C ASN A 25 -3.22 -12.70 0.89
N GLU A 26 -3.96 -11.85 1.58
CA GLU A 26 -5.38 -11.62 1.32
C GLU A 26 -5.62 -10.66 0.16
N LEU A 27 -4.64 -9.82 -0.16
CA LEU A 27 -4.75 -8.87 -1.25
C LEU A 27 -4.58 -9.56 -2.61
N VAL A 28 -5.52 -9.30 -3.51
CA VAL A 28 -5.39 -9.75 -4.90
C VAL A 28 -4.84 -8.57 -5.69
N LEU A 29 -3.55 -8.57 -5.92
CA LEU A 29 -2.85 -7.48 -6.58
C LEU A 29 -2.19 -7.96 -7.86
N SER A 30 -2.12 -7.08 -8.87
CA SER A 30 -1.32 -7.33 -10.05
C SER A 30 0.17 -7.32 -9.68
N GLU A 31 1.02 -7.83 -10.56
CA GLU A 31 2.46 -7.85 -10.31
C GLU A 31 3.01 -6.45 -10.00
N ARG A 32 2.59 -5.43 -10.76
CA ARG A 32 2.99 -4.05 -10.51
C ARG A 32 2.49 -3.56 -9.17
N GLN A 33 1.22 -3.81 -8.85
CA GLN A 33 0.63 -3.40 -7.58
C GLN A 33 1.33 -4.07 -6.40
N GLN A 34 1.70 -5.34 -6.56
CA GLN A 34 2.43 -6.07 -5.53
C GLN A 34 3.78 -5.43 -5.24
N LYS A 35 4.52 -5.06 -6.28
CA LYS A 35 5.81 -4.38 -6.12
C LYS A 35 5.66 -3.03 -5.45
N ILE A 36 4.64 -2.25 -5.84
CA ILE A 36 4.36 -0.95 -5.24
C ILE A 36 4.00 -1.11 -3.77
N PHE A 37 3.15 -2.07 -3.45
CA PHE A 37 2.76 -2.37 -2.07
C PHE A 37 3.98 -2.67 -1.20
N GLU A 38 4.86 -3.55 -1.66
CA GLU A 38 6.07 -3.90 -0.92
C GLU A 38 6.97 -2.70 -0.73
N MET A 39 7.23 -1.94 -1.77
CA MET A 39 8.13 -0.78 -1.68
C MET A 39 7.58 0.31 -0.77
N PHE A 40 6.28 0.58 -0.86
CA PHE A 40 5.68 1.68 -0.11
C PHE A 40 5.40 1.33 1.34
N TYR A 41 4.74 0.21 1.59
CA TYR A 41 4.28 -0.14 2.94
C TYR A 41 5.28 -0.96 3.74
N ILE A 42 6.03 -1.82 3.09
CA ILE A 42 6.98 -2.70 3.78
C ILE A 42 8.36 -2.05 3.86
N LYS A 43 8.89 -1.60 2.73
CA LYS A 43 10.23 -1.00 2.67
C LYS A 43 10.24 0.49 2.96
N LYS A 44 9.08 1.13 3.08
CA LYS A 44 8.94 2.56 3.41
C LYS A 44 9.65 3.48 2.40
N ARG A 45 9.61 3.13 1.12
CA ARG A 45 10.19 3.98 0.07
C ARG A 45 9.20 5.07 -0.33
N ASN A 46 9.72 6.21 -0.78
CA ASN A 46 8.85 7.30 -1.26
C ASN A 46 8.39 7.04 -2.70
N ILE A 47 7.40 7.82 -3.13
CA ILE A 47 6.80 7.67 -4.45
C ILE A 47 7.81 7.92 -5.57
N ASP A 48 8.71 8.89 -5.40
CA ASP A 48 9.73 9.18 -6.39
C ASP A 48 10.65 7.98 -6.64
N PHE A 49 11.07 7.34 -5.57
CA PHE A 49 11.90 6.14 -5.64
C PHE A 49 11.17 5.00 -6.35
N ILE A 50 9.91 4.80 -6.00
CA ILE A 50 9.09 3.71 -6.58
C ILE A 50 8.88 3.93 -8.06
N ALA A 51 8.51 5.15 -8.46
CA ALA A 51 8.29 5.49 -9.87
C ALA A 51 9.56 5.28 -10.69
N ASP A 52 10.68 5.71 -10.17
CA ASP A 52 11.97 5.54 -10.83
C ASP A 52 12.35 4.06 -10.96
N SER A 53 12.17 3.30 -9.89
CA SER A 53 12.50 1.87 -9.87
C SER A 53 11.67 1.07 -10.87
N LEU A 54 10.42 1.46 -11.09
CA LEU A 54 9.50 0.75 -11.99
C LEU A 54 9.45 1.37 -13.38
N CYS A 55 10.20 2.44 -13.61
CA CYS A 55 10.24 3.16 -14.90
C CYS A 55 8.85 3.64 -15.32
N VAL A 56 8.08 4.17 -14.37
CA VAL A 56 6.75 4.73 -14.59
C VAL A 56 6.69 6.14 -14.01
N CYS A 57 5.69 6.92 -14.40
CA CYS A 57 5.54 8.26 -13.82
C CYS A 57 4.87 8.18 -12.45
N LYS A 58 5.04 9.24 -11.65
CA LYS A 58 4.47 9.32 -10.30
C LYS A 58 2.96 9.17 -10.29
N MET A 59 2.30 9.68 -11.34
CA MET A 59 0.85 9.57 -11.46
C MET A 59 0.40 8.10 -11.46
N VAL A 60 1.13 7.24 -12.17
CA VAL A 60 0.84 5.80 -12.21
C VAL A 60 0.96 5.21 -10.82
N VAL A 61 2.04 5.53 -10.09
CA VAL A 61 2.24 5.04 -8.72
C VAL A 61 1.11 5.50 -7.81
N ASN A 62 0.73 6.78 -7.89
CA ASN A 62 -0.36 7.32 -7.07
C ASN A 62 -1.69 6.63 -7.37
N ASN A 63 -2.00 6.38 -8.64
CA ASN A 63 -3.23 5.69 -9.02
C ASN A 63 -3.24 4.25 -8.52
N GLU A 64 -2.13 3.54 -8.64
CA GLU A 64 -2.00 2.18 -8.14
C GLU A 64 -2.13 2.13 -6.61
N LEU A 65 -1.51 3.08 -5.91
CA LEU A 65 -1.63 3.17 -4.44
C LEU A 65 -3.07 3.44 -4.02
N LYS A 66 -3.81 4.24 -4.78
CA LYS A 66 -5.21 4.49 -4.48
C LYS A 66 -6.03 3.19 -4.56
N ILE A 67 -5.78 2.38 -5.58
CA ILE A 67 -6.44 1.09 -5.73
C ILE A 67 -6.06 0.15 -4.59
N ILE A 68 -4.78 0.10 -4.24
CA ILE A 68 -4.27 -0.73 -3.15
C ILE A 68 -4.92 -0.32 -1.82
N ARG A 69 -4.98 0.97 -1.53
CA ARG A 69 -5.61 1.47 -0.30
C ARG A 69 -7.07 1.06 -0.21
N ASN A 70 -7.80 1.14 -1.31
CA ASN A 70 -9.21 0.72 -1.31
C ASN A 70 -9.36 -0.76 -0.97
N LYS A 71 -8.47 -1.59 -1.47
CA LYS A 71 -8.47 -3.02 -1.16
C LYS A 71 -8.11 -3.29 0.30
N ILE A 72 -7.14 -2.56 0.84
CA ILE A 72 -6.74 -2.68 2.25
C ILE A 72 -7.90 -2.28 3.16
N VAL A 73 -8.60 -1.20 2.82
CA VAL A 73 -9.76 -0.74 3.60
C VAL A 73 -10.79 -1.86 3.73
N ARG A 74 -11.06 -2.59 2.66
CA ARG A 74 -12.01 -3.69 2.68
C ARG A 74 -11.56 -4.82 3.58
N ILE A 75 -10.27 -5.14 3.58
CA ILE A 75 -9.71 -6.21 4.42
C ILE A 75 -9.76 -5.83 5.90
N LEU A 76 -9.39 -4.59 6.22
CA LEU A 76 -9.35 -4.12 7.60
C LEU A 76 -10.71 -3.65 8.11
N GLU A 77 -11.72 -3.59 7.25
CA GLU A 77 -13.06 -3.10 7.59
C GLU A 77 -13.03 -1.71 8.24
N ILE A 78 -12.18 -0.83 7.70
CA ILE A 78 -12.04 0.54 8.19
C ILE A 78 -13.21 1.39 7.69
N GLU A 79 -13.89 2.07 8.62
CA GLU A 79 -14.94 3.02 8.29
C GLU A 79 -14.41 4.44 8.48
N GLU A 80 -14.78 5.31 7.55
CA GLU A 80 -14.38 6.70 7.61
C GLU A 80 -15.29 7.54 8.49
#